data_0c07bc9a204d1aa42aa40052e421af9a
#
_entry.id   0c07bc9a204d1aa42aa40052e421af9a
#
_cell.length_a   1.000
_cell.length_b   1.000
_cell.length_c   1.000
_cell.angle_alpha   90.00
_cell.angle_beta   90.00
_cell.angle_gamma   90.00
#
_symmetry.space_group_name_H-M   'P 1'
#
loop_
_entity.id
_entity.type
_entity.pdbx_description
1 polymer ?
#
loop_
_entity_poly.entity_id
_entity_poly.type
_entity_poly.pdbx_seq_one_letter_code
_entity_poly.pdbx_strand_id
1 'polypeptide(L)'
;MQKQYELLTGKGHSPSEAFNETTEEATQSLYPYIDTKGIHELYKRCSTTAQRGALDHNEIFRKALTEPLRDLYLRIIKGEQQDIQTRAINRILNSGMWQAGKTTRELRPENQRLS
;
A
#
# COMPACT_ATOMS: atom_id res chain seq x y z
N MET A 1 1.84 -1.03 2.70
CA MET A 1 2.06 0.37 2.26
C MET A 1 2.74 1.22 3.33
N GLN A 2 2.17 1.44 4.52
CA GLN A 2 2.75 2.34 5.53
C GLN A 2 4.19 2.01 5.91
N LYS A 3 4.52 0.75 6.18
CA LYS A 3 5.90 0.35 6.51
C LYS A 3 6.90 0.58 5.37
N GLN A 4 6.47 0.42 4.13
CA GLN A 4 7.30 0.76 2.98
C GLN A 4 7.53 2.27 2.89
N TYR A 5 6.49 3.08 3.11
CA TYR A 5 6.58 4.53 3.17
C TYR A 5 7.56 4.99 4.27
N GLU A 6 7.42 4.46 5.47
CA GLU A 6 8.29 4.76 6.61
C GLU A 6 9.76 4.40 6.33
N LEU A 7 9.99 3.26 5.66
CA LEU A 7 11.33 2.84 5.25
C LEU A 7 11.95 3.83 4.26
N LEU A 8 11.21 4.23 3.22
CA LEU A 8 11.70 5.15 2.20
C LEU A 8 12.00 6.53 2.78
N THR A 9 11.08 7.08 3.58
CA THR A 9 11.30 8.39 4.22
C THR A 9 12.46 8.35 5.21
N GLY A 10 12.63 7.25 5.94
CA GLY A 10 13.78 7.02 6.81
C GLY A 10 15.12 6.92 6.08
N LYS A 11 15.10 6.61 4.78
CA LYS A 11 16.28 6.59 3.89
C LYS A 11 16.49 7.89 3.13
N GLY A 12 15.70 8.93 3.39
CA GLY A 12 15.88 10.26 2.83
C GLY A 12 15.02 10.58 1.61
N HIS A 13 14.10 9.69 1.20
CA HIS A 13 13.12 10.03 0.16
C HIS A 13 12.14 11.07 0.68
N SER A 14 11.69 11.97 -0.20
CA SER A 14 10.66 12.94 0.17
C SER A 14 9.32 12.25 0.46
N PRO A 15 8.45 12.83 1.30
CA PRO A 15 7.13 12.27 1.58
C PRO A 15 6.29 12.02 0.31
N SER A 16 6.31 12.94 -0.64
CA SER A 16 5.57 12.80 -1.90
C SER A 16 6.10 11.66 -2.77
N GLU A 17 7.43 11.56 -2.89
CA GLU A 17 8.08 10.46 -3.62
C GLU A 17 7.79 9.11 -2.97
N ALA A 18 7.95 9.01 -1.66
CA ALA A 18 7.67 7.78 -0.91
C ALA A 18 6.20 7.36 -1.04
N PHE A 19 5.26 8.30 -0.99
CA PHE A 19 3.85 8.01 -1.20
C PHE A 19 3.56 7.54 -2.62
N ASN A 20 4.16 8.17 -3.62
CA ASN A 20 4.00 7.79 -5.02
C ASN A 20 4.44 6.33 -5.24
N GLU A 21 5.63 5.97 -4.76
CA GLU A 21 6.20 4.63 -4.94
C GLU A 21 5.45 3.53 -4.17
N THR A 22 4.86 3.86 -3.03
CA THR A 22 4.22 2.84 -2.18
C THR A 22 2.70 2.74 -2.36
N THR A 23 2.06 3.77 -2.84
CA THR A 23 0.60 3.85 -2.84
C THR A 23 0.01 4.38 -4.14
N GLU A 24 0.45 5.55 -4.62
CA GLU A 24 -0.16 6.23 -5.76
C GLU A 24 -0.08 5.41 -7.05
N GLU A 25 1.08 4.85 -7.36
CA GLU A 25 1.24 3.96 -8.51
C GLU A 25 0.33 2.73 -8.42
N ALA A 26 0.23 2.14 -7.24
CA ALA A 26 -0.63 0.97 -7.04
C ALA A 26 -2.10 1.30 -7.32
N THR A 27 -2.60 2.39 -6.76
CA THR A 27 -4.02 2.74 -6.85
C THR A 27 -4.42 3.38 -8.17
N GLN A 28 -3.53 4.13 -8.81
CA GLN A 28 -3.84 4.88 -10.04
C GLN A 28 -3.42 4.14 -11.33
N SER A 29 -2.50 3.18 -11.24
CA SER A 29 -1.99 2.47 -12.40
C SER A 29 -2.17 0.96 -12.30
N LEU A 30 -1.61 0.34 -11.27
CA LEU A 30 -1.53 -1.13 -11.19
C LEU A 30 -2.89 -1.77 -10.94
N TYR A 31 -3.65 -1.33 -9.95
CA TYR A 31 -4.95 -1.92 -9.65
C TYR A 31 -5.98 -1.69 -10.74
N PRO A 32 -6.13 -0.49 -11.33
CA PRO A 32 -7.02 -0.30 -12.48
C PRO A 32 -6.63 -1.16 -13.69
N TYR A 33 -5.34 -1.36 -13.92
CA TYR A 33 -4.87 -2.23 -14.98
C TYR A 33 -5.22 -3.70 -14.71
N ILE A 34 -5.02 -4.16 -13.47
CA ILE A 34 -5.37 -5.52 -13.05
C ILE A 34 -6.87 -5.76 -13.19
N ASP A 35 -7.69 -4.79 -12.78
CA ASP A 35 -9.14 -4.87 -12.90
C ASP A 35 -9.59 -5.03 -14.36
N THR A 36 -8.98 -4.27 -15.26
CA THR A 36 -9.37 -4.25 -16.69
C THR A 36 -8.77 -5.43 -17.47
N LYS A 37 -7.51 -5.78 -17.25
CA LYS A 37 -6.75 -6.72 -18.07
C LYS A 37 -6.35 -8.02 -17.36
N GLY A 38 -6.47 -8.03 -16.03
CA GLY A 38 -6.03 -9.16 -15.20
C GLY A 38 -4.56 -9.09 -14.80
N ILE A 39 -4.25 -9.71 -13.66
CA ILE A 39 -2.89 -9.73 -13.11
C ILE A 39 -1.86 -10.38 -14.03
N HIS A 40 -2.32 -11.33 -14.83
CA HIS A 40 -1.50 -12.05 -15.79
C HIS A 40 -0.89 -11.12 -16.87
N GLU A 41 -1.71 -10.22 -17.39
CA GLU A 41 -1.27 -9.22 -18.35
C GLU A 41 -0.35 -8.17 -17.73
N LEU A 42 -0.57 -7.83 -16.47
CA LEU A 42 0.33 -6.94 -15.74
C LEU A 42 1.75 -7.51 -15.69
N TYR A 43 1.91 -8.77 -15.32
CA TYR A 43 3.22 -9.42 -15.26
C TYR A 43 3.94 -9.43 -16.61
N LYS A 44 3.24 -9.64 -17.70
CA LYS A 44 3.85 -9.60 -19.06
C LYS A 44 4.39 -8.22 -19.43
N ARG A 45 3.78 -7.16 -18.90
CA ARG A 45 4.15 -5.77 -19.22
C ARG A 45 5.15 -5.15 -18.25
N CYS A 46 5.32 -5.72 -17.08
CA CYS A 46 6.28 -5.23 -16.10
C CYS A 46 7.73 -5.45 -16.57
N SER A 47 8.61 -4.58 -16.10
CA SER A 47 10.05 -4.79 -16.25
C SER A 47 10.50 -6.08 -15.56
N THR A 48 11.64 -6.64 -15.98
CA THR A 48 12.22 -7.82 -15.33
C THR A 48 12.44 -7.61 -13.83
N THR A 49 12.86 -6.42 -13.43
CA THR A 49 13.04 -6.06 -12.02
C THR A 49 11.72 -6.11 -11.24
N ALA A 50 10.65 -5.56 -11.81
CA ALA A 50 9.32 -5.59 -11.18
C ALA A 50 8.76 -7.02 -11.12
N GLN A 51 8.96 -7.84 -12.16
CA GLN A 51 8.58 -9.24 -12.16
C GLN A 51 9.30 -10.03 -11.06
N ARG A 52 10.60 -9.82 -10.88
CA ARG A 52 11.37 -10.43 -9.79
C ARG A 52 10.85 -10.00 -8.43
N GLY A 53 10.59 -8.70 -8.22
CA GLY A 53 10.00 -8.22 -6.99
C GLY A 53 8.67 -8.89 -6.66
N ALA A 54 7.81 -9.06 -7.65
CA ALA A 54 6.50 -9.68 -7.47
C ALA A 54 6.56 -11.20 -7.28
N LEU A 55 7.43 -11.90 -8.01
CA LEU A 55 7.46 -13.36 -8.05
C LEU A 55 8.50 -13.96 -7.10
N ASP A 56 9.72 -13.43 -7.09
CA ASP A 56 10.82 -14.00 -6.29
C ASP A 56 10.73 -13.58 -4.81
N HIS A 57 10.39 -12.31 -4.56
CA HIS A 57 10.33 -11.78 -3.20
C HIS A 57 8.99 -12.04 -2.51
N ASN A 58 7.97 -12.38 -3.24
CA ASN A 58 6.64 -12.68 -2.70
C ASN A 58 6.69 -13.81 -1.64
N GLU A 59 7.53 -14.82 -1.83
CA GLU A 59 7.65 -15.93 -0.90
C GLU A 59 8.16 -15.49 0.50
N ILE A 60 9.00 -14.48 0.54
CA ILE A 60 9.47 -13.88 1.81
C ILE A 60 8.28 -13.30 2.57
N PHE A 61 7.43 -12.52 1.89
CA PHE A 61 6.26 -11.90 2.50
C PHE A 61 5.18 -12.94 2.84
N ARG A 62 4.97 -13.93 1.98
CA ARG A 62 4.03 -15.02 2.24
C ARG A 62 4.36 -15.74 3.54
N LYS A 63 5.63 -16.10 3.74
CA LYS A 63 6.09 -16.74 4.98
C LYS A 63 5.93 -15.82 6.19
N ALA A 64 6.33 -14.56 6.06
CA ALA A 64 6.25 -13.57 7.14
C ALA A 64 4.82 -13.26 7.56
N LEU A 65 3.85 -13.31 6.63
CA LEU A 65 2.45 -12.97 6.89
C LEU A 65 1.61 -14.15 7.36
N THR A 66 2.05 -15.40 7.19
CA THR A 66 1.25 -16.59 7.49
C THR A 66 0.81 -16.62 8.95
N GLU A 67 1.72 -16.48 9.90
CA GLU A 67 1.38 -16.53 11.33
C GLU A 67 0.58 -15.30 11.80
N PRO A 68 0.96 -14.06 11.47
CA PRO A 68 0.16 -12.89 11.82
C PRO A 68 -1.27 -12.94 11.28
N LEU A 69 -1.47 -13.41 10.07
CA LEU A 69 -2.82 -13.54 9.48
C LEU A 69 -3.63 -14.63 10.18
N ARG A 70 -3.03 -15.76 10.53
CA ARG A 70 -3.69 -16.80 11.29
C ARG A 70 -4.11 -16.31 12.68
N ASP A 71 -3.19 -15.64 13.38
CA ASP A 71 -3.47 -15.07 14.70
C ASP A 71 -4.60 -14.06 14.67
N LEU A 72 -4.58 -13.17 13.67
CA LEU A 72 -5.62 -12.18 13.47
C LEU A 72 -6.98 -12.85 13.19
N TYR A 73 -7.02 -13.85 12.35
CA TYR A 73 -8.23 -14.62 12.05
C TYR A 73 -8.82 -15.26 13.33
N LEU A 74 -7.98 -15.86 14.17
CA LEU A 74 -8.42 -16.45 15.43
C LEU A 74 -8.97 -15.41 16.41
N ARG A 75 -8.37 -14.22 16.49
CA ARG A 75 -8.87 -13.12 17.31
C ARG A 75 -10.22 -12.60 16.81
N ILE A 76 -10.42 -12.51 15.50
CA ILE A 76 -11.70 -12.12 14.91
C ILE A 76 -12.79 -13.11 15.30
N ILE A 77 -12.55 -14.42 15.19
CA ILE A 77 -13.52 -15.46 15.58
C ILE A 77 -13.87 -15.36 17.07
N LYS A 78 -12.90 -15.03 17.93
CA LYS A 78 -13.12 -14.88 19.38
C LYS A 78 -13.80 -13.57 19.78
N GLY A 79 -14.04 -12.66 18.88
CA GLY A 79 -14.72 -11.38 19.14
C GLY A 79 -13.86 -10.31 19.84
N GLU A 80 -12.54 -10.44 19.87
CA GLU A 80 -11.60 -9.55 20.60
C GLU A 80 -11.29 -8.22 19.86
N GLN A 81 -12.11 -7.80 18.88
CA GLN A 81 -11.67 -6.82 17.90
C GLN A 81 -12.17 -5.38 18.04
N GLN A 82 -13.17 -5.09 18.87
CA GLN A 82 -13.80 -3.76 18.83
C GLN A 82 -12.89 -2.62 19.32
N ASP A 83 -12.08 -2.83 20.35
CA ASP A 83 -11.21 -1.78 20.92
C ASP A 83 -9.93 -1.55 20.09
N ILE A 84 -9.44 -2.57 19.41
CA ILE A 84 -8.25 -2.51 18.55
C ILE A 84 -8.53 -1.64 17.32
N GLN A 85 -9.75 -1.70 16.80
CA GLN A 85 -10.16 -1.01 15.57
C GLN A 85 -10.10 0.52 15.70
N THR A 86 -10.64 1.08 16.76
CA THR A 86 -10.63 2.53 17.01
C THR A 86 -9.20 3.08 17.14
N ARG A 87 -8.33 2.38 17.88
CA ARG A 87 -6.93 2.77 18.04
C ARG A 87 -6.13 2.69 16.75
N ALA A 88 -6.39 1.68 15.93
CA ALA A 88 -5.73 1.52 14.64
C ALA A 88 -6.12 2.63 13.65
N ILE A 89 -7.40 2.97 13.56
CA ILE A 89 -7.90 4.07 12.71
C ILE A 89 -7.26 5.40 13.11
N ASN A 90 -7.25 5.75 14.39
CA ASN A 90 -6.67 7.00 14.87
C ASN A 90 -5.16 7.09 14.56
N ARG A 91 -4.42 5.99 14.72
CA ARG A 91 -3.00 5.94 14.38
C ARG A 91 -2.75 6.18 12.89
N ILE A 92 -3.57 5.60 12.02
CA ILE A 92 -3.49 5.79 10.57
C ILE A 92 -3.77 7.24 10.20
N LEU A 93 -4.88 7.81 10.68
CA LEU A 93 -5.30 9.18 10.35
C LEU A 93 -4.27 10.24 10.76
N ASN A 94 -3.49 9.97 11.82
CA ASN A 94 -2.45 10.87 12.33
C ASN A 94 -1.05 10.59 11.73
N SER A 95 -0.92 9.63 10.82
CA SER A 95 0.38 9.31 10.22
C SER A 95 0.76 10.30 9.10
N GLY A 96 2.09 10.58 8.97
CA GLY A 96 2.63 11.42 7.90
C GLY A 96 2.32 10.88 6.48
N MET A 97 2.15 9.58 6.33
CA MET A 97 1.77 8.94 5.08
C MET A 97 0.42 9.48 4.55
N TRP A 98 -0.58 9.66 5.41
CA TRP A 98 -1.90 10.15 5.00
C TRP A 98 -1.90 11.63 4.67
N GLN A 99 -1.06 12.41 5.33
CA GLN A 99 -0.84 13.82 4.98
C GLN A 99 -0.18 13.92 3.59
N ALA A 100 0.84 13.14 3.32
CA ALA A 100 1.47 13.07 2.00
C ALA A 100 0.47 12.63 0.92
N GLY A 101 -0.38 11.63 1.22
CA GLY A 101 -1.42 11.17 0.32
C GLY A 101 -2.47 12.23 0.00
N LYS A 102 -2.88 13.01 0.99
CA LYS A 102 -3.80 14.14 0.80
C LYS A 102 -3.21 15.16 -0.19
N THR A 103 -1.98 15.60 0.04
CA THR A 103 -1.27 16.53 -0.83
C THR A 103 -1.13 15.97 -2.24
N THR A 104 -0.76 14.71 -2.39
CA THR A 104 -0.63 14.05 -3.70
C THR A 104 -1.96 14.05 -4.47
N ARG A 105 -3.08 13.75 -3.81
CA ARG A 105 -4.41 13.78 -4.45
C ARG A 105 -4.82 15.18 -4.89
N GLU A 106 -4.52 16.20 -4.07
CA GLU A 106 -4.80 17.59 -4.40
C GLU A 106 -4.04 18.04 -5.65
N LEU A 107 -2.85 17.49 -5.90
CA LEU A 107 -2.02 17.82 -7.06
C LEU A 107 -2.40 17.05 -8.35
N ARG A 108 -3.33 16.10 -8.28
CA ARG A 108 -3.80 15.39 -9.48
C ARG A 108 -4.47 16.36 -10.46
N PRO A 109 -4.20 16.24 -11.77
CA PRO A 109 -4.76 17.16 -12.77
C PRO A 109 -6.29 17.26 -12.74
N GLU A 110 -6.98 16.17 -12.51
CA GLU A 110 -8.44 16.13 -12.41
C GLU A 110 -8.96 16.91 -11.22
N ASN A 111 -8.25 16.95 -10.11
CA ASN A 111 -8.65 17.69 -8.91
C ASN A 111 -8.33 19.18 -8.98
N GLN A 112 -7.32 19.55 -9.74
CA GLN A 112 -6.98 20.97 -9.94
C GLN A 112 -7.97 21.72 -10.86
N ARG A 113 -8.72 20.99 -11.68
CA ARG A 113 -9.75 21.58 -12.56
C ARG A 113 -11.04 21.94 -11.83
N LEU A 114 -11.20 21.48 -10.59
CA LEU A 114 -12.40 21.73 -9.77
C LEU A 114 -12.24 22.90 -8.81
N SER A 115 -11.06 23.49 -8.74
CA SER A 115 -10.74 24.69 -7.99
C SER A 115 -10.69 25.89 -8.92
#